data_ec0fd4516da55f221e5789907fdf39b3
#
_entry.id   ec0fd4516da55f221e5789907fdf39b3
#
_cell.length_a   1.000
_cell.length_b   1.000
_cell.length_c   1.000
_cell.angle_alpha   90.00
_cell.angle_beta   90.00
_cell.angle_gamma   90.00
#
_symmetry.space_group_name_H-M   'P 1'
#
loop_
_entity.id
_entity.type
_entity.pdbx_description
1 polymer ?
#
loop_
_entity_poly.entity_id
_entity_poly.type
_entity_poly.pdbx_seq_one_letter_code
_entity_poly.pdbx_strand_id
1 'polypeptide(L)'
;MSVQLLDKTRKINKLLHNNNSSKVVFNDICSVLTDILNSNVLVISKKGKVLGTSLSNSNDEIKELIVDEVGGFIDGMLNERLLGILSTKENVDLQTLGFESRDIEAYKAIITPIDIAGERLGTLFIYKRGTAYDIDDIILSEYGTTVVGLEMMRSVNEENAEESRKIQVVKSAVSTLSFSELEAIIHIFDELGKNEGVLVASRIADRVGITRSVIVNALRKFESAGVIESRSSGMKGTYIKVLNDYIFEELANIKKQSTRK
;
A
#
# COMPACT_ATOMS: atom_id res chain seq x y z
N MET A 1 21.48 -22.14 -24.52
CA MET A 1 20.27 -21.75 -23.75
C MET A 1 19.66 -23.03 -23.23
N SER A 2 19.71 -23.22 -21.97
CA SER A 2 19.46 -24.51 -21.35
C SER A 2 18.00 -24.72 -20.98
N VAL A 3 17.55 -25.94 -20.99
CA VAL A 3 16.28 -26.40 -20.44
C VAL A 3 16.12 -25.86 -19.01
N GLN A 4 17.21 -25.71 -18.28
CA GLN A 4 17.24 -25.13 -16.93
C GLN A 4 16.75 -23.67 -16.87
N LEU A 5 17.14 -22.80 -17.82
CA LEU A 5 16.65 -21.40 -17.85
C LEU A 5 15.14 -21.38 -18.09
N LEU A 6 14.63 -22.22 -19.00
CA LEU A 6 13.19 -22.33 -19.26
C LEU A 6 12.42 -22.78 -18.01
N ASP A 7 12.94 -23.76 -17.28
CA ASP A 7 12.29 -24.27 -16.07
C ASP A 7 12.31 -23.22 -14.95
N LYS A 8 13.42 -22.46 -14.80
CA LYS A 8 13.52 -21.34 -13.88
C LYS A 8 12.51 -20.23 -14.24
N THR A 9 12.42 -19.85 -15.52
CA THR A 9 11.44 -18.87 -16.01
C THR A 9 10.00 -19.31 -15.73
N ARG A 10 9.69 -20.60 -15.93
CA ARG A 10 8.36 -21.17 -15.63
C ARG A 10 8.00 -21.10 -14.14
N LYS A 11 8.99 -21.23 -13.24
CA LYS A 11 8.77 -21.06 -11.79
C LYS A 11 8.35 -19.64 -11.47
N ILE A 12 9.00 -18.64 -12.07
CA ILE A 12 8.62 -17.23 -11.90
C ILE A 12 7.21 -16.98 -12.47
N ASN A 13 6.90 -17.53 -13.65
CA ASN A 13 5.58 -17.39 -14.27
C ASN A 13 4.44 -17.94 -13.41
N LYS A 14 4.66 -18.99 -12.65
CA LYS A 14 3.63 -19.53 -11.75
C LYS A 14 3.14 -18.52 -10.72
N LEU A 15 3.95 -17.53 -10.35
CA LEU A 15 3.55 -16.46 -9.45
C LEU A 15 2.43 -15.60 -10.06
N LEU A 16 2.48 -15.36 -11.39
CA LEU A 16 1.45 -14.60 -12.10
C LEU A 16 0.14 -15.39 -12.30
N HIS A 17 0.21 -16.71 -12.25
CA HIS A 17 -0.95 -17.58 -12.48
C HIS A 17 -1.72 -17.95 -11.21
N ASN A 18 -1.20 -17.66 -10.03
CA ASN A 18 -1.88 -17.89 -8.76
C ASN A 18 -3.01 -16.87 -8.56
N ASN A 19 -4.07 -16.98 -9.39
CA ASN A 19 -5.26 -16.13 -9.41
C ASN A 19 -6.23 -16.39 -8.25
N ASN A 20 -5.88 -17.16 -7.25
CA ASN A 20 -6.72 -17.35 -6.08
C ASN A 20 -6.49 -16.20 -5.10
N SER A 21 -7.34 -15.17 -5.18
CA SER A 21 -7.81 -14.26 -4.10
C SER A 21 -6.90 -13.92 -2.89
N SER A 22 -5.70 -14.47 -2.80
CA SER A 22 -4.68 -14.07 -1.85
C SER A 22 -3.70 -13.12 -2.55
N LYS A 23 -3.52 -11.92 -1.99
CA LYS A 23 -2.43 -11.01 -2.36
C LYS A 23 -1.15 -11.84 -2.49
N VAL A 24 -0.53 -11.84 -3.67
CA VAL A 24 0.84 -12.33 -3.81
C VAL A 24 1.68 -11.44 -2.89
N VAL A 25 2.20 -12.03 -1.84
CA VAL A 25 3.05 -11.29 -0.92
C VAL A 25 4.41 -11.13 -1.59
N PHE A 26 4.97 -9.93 -1.57
CA PHE A 26 6.29 -9.68 -2.19
C PHE A 26 7.37 -10.66 -1.68
N ASN A 27 7.23 -11.15 -0.45
CA ASN A 27 8.10 -12.18 0.11
C ASN A 27 8.06 -13.49 -0.68
N ASP A 28 6.90 -13.88 -1.22
CA ASP A 28 6.79 -15.11 -2.04
C ASP A 28 7.57 -14.95 -3.35
N ILE A 29 7.52 -13.76 -3.95
CA ILE A 29 8.31 -13.44 -5.14
C ILE A 29 9.80 -13.46 -4.80
N CYS A 30 10.20 -12.81 -3.70
CA CYS A 30 11.58 -12.81 -3.23
C CYS A 30 12.07 -14.23 -2.97
N SER A 31 11.27 -15.09 -2.32
CA SER A 31 11.61 -16.48 -2.03
C SER A 31 11.88 -17.29 -3.31
N VAL A 32 11.01 -17.17 -4.31
CA VAL A 32 11.20 -17.86 -5.61
C VAL A 32 12.46 -17.35 -6.31
N LEU A 33 12.74 -16.06 -6.28
CA LEU A 33 13.97 -15.50 -6.89
C LEU A 33 15.20 -15.93 -6.10
N THR A 34 15.16 -15.97 -4.77
CA THR A 34 16.22 -16.46 -3.91
C THR A 34 16.59 -17.91 -4.25
N ASP A 35 15.60 -18.78 -4.40
CA ASP A 35 15.82 -20.20 -4.74
C ASP A 35 16.42 -20.36 -6.15
N ILE A 36 15.97 -19.54 -7.11
CA ILE A 36 16.40 -19.62 -8.50
C ILE A 36 17.83 -19.10 -8.69
N LEU A 37 18.17 -17.98 -8.01
CA LEU A 37 19.43 -17.26 -8.18
C LEU A 37 20.46 -17.60 -7.10
N ASN A 38 20.05 -18.36 -6.07
CA ASN A 38 20.86 -18.65 -4.90
C ASN A 38 21.46 -17.38 -4.29
N SER A 39 20.64 -16.37 -4.12
CA SER A 39 21.02 -15.01 -3.73
C SER A 39 20.03 -14.43 -2.73
N ASN A 40 20.47 -13.47 -1.95
CA ASN A 40 19.59 -12.65 -1.14
C ASN A 40 18.84 -11.67 -2.04
N VAL A 41 17.54 -11.50 -1.82
CA VAL A 41 16.65 -10.71 -2.69
C VAL A 41 15.84 -9.74 -1.84
N LEU A 42 15.81 -8.46 -2.24
CA LEU A 42 14.97 -7.42 -1.66
C LEU A 42 14.18 -6.69 -2.76
N VAL A 43 12.92 -6.43 -2.48
CA VAL A 43 12.09 -5.51 -3.24
C VAL A 43 11.93 -4.23 -2.44
N ILE A 44 12.39 -3.12 -3.00
CA ILE A 44 12.42 -1.82 -2.34
C ILE A 44 11.55 -0.86 -3.13
N SER A 45 10.62 -0.16 -2.47
CA SER A 45 9.79 0.86 -3.10
C SER A 45 10.60 2.11 -3.45
N LYS A 46 10.09 2.97 -4.32
CA LYS A 46 10.69 4.28 -4.64
C LYS A 46 11.01 5.13 -3.41
N LYS A 47 10.23 4.98 -2.32
CA LYS A 47 10.46 5.70 -1.05
C LYS A 47 11.47 5.02 -0.12
N GLY A 48 12.12 3.94 -0.55
CA GLY A 48 13.08 3.18 0.26
C GLY A 48 12.46 2.19 1.23
N LYS A 49 11.13 1.96 1.18
CA LYS A 49 10.46 0.97 2.04
C LYS A 49 10.70 -0.43 1.50
N VAL A 50 11.09 -1.36 2.36
CA VAL A 50 11.23 -2.78 2.03
C VAL A 50 9.84 -3.40 1.92
N LEU A 51 9.47 -3.84 0.73
CA LEU A 51 8.18 -4.47 0.43
C LEU A 51 8.24 -5.98 0.57
N GLY A 52 9.38 -6.58 0.30
CA GLY A 52 9.64 -8.00 0.44
C GLY A 52 11.12 -8.29 0.55
N THR A 53 11.45 -9.37 1.23
CA THR A 53 12.82 -9.85 1.40
C THR A 53 12.84 -11.37 1.48
N SER A 54 13.94 -11.97 1.02
CA SER A 54 14.24 -13.38 1.20
C SER A 54 15.75 -13.58 1.24
N LEU A 55 16.21 -14.37 2.19
CA LEU A 55 17.62 -14.67 2.41
C LEU A 55 17.93 -16.09 1.94
N SER A 56 19.03 -16.23 1.24
CA SER A 56 19.57 -17.54 0.84
C SER A 56 20.34 -18.16 1.99
N ASN A 57 20.12 -19.45 2.27
CA ASN A 57 20.82 -20.18 3.32
C ASN A 57 22.35 -20.24 3.10
N SER A 58 22.82 -19.95 1.89
CA SER A 58 24.25 -20.00 1.51
C SER A 58 24.95 -18.65 1.56
N ASN A 59 24.22 -17.57 1.82
CA ASN A 59 24.78 -16.22 1.81
C ASN A 59 24.52 -15.53 3.14
N ASP A 60 25.58 -14.88 3.66
CA ASP A 60 25.44 -14.05 4.85
C ASP A 60 24.59 -12.81 4.57
N GLU A 61 23.85 -12.39 5.54
CA GLU A 61 23.04 -11.18 5.50
C GLU A 61 23.91 -9.94 5.78
N ILE A 62 23.69 -8.90 5.01
CA ILE A 62 24.33 -7.60 5.23
C ILE A 62 23.30 -6.65 5.87
N LYS A 63 23.52 -6.31 7.14
CA LYS A 63 22.55 -5.49 7.91
C LYS A 63 22.86 -4.00 7.94
N GLU A 64 23.99 -3.59 7.39
CA GLU A 64 24.55 -2.25 7.59
C GLU A 64 23.65 -1.11 7.13
N LEU A 65 23.09 -1.21 5.92
CA LEU A 65 22.24 -0.17 5.33
C LEU A 65 20.82 -0.68 5.00
N ILE A 66 20.55 -1.93 5.37
CA ILE A 66 19.34 -2.65 5.05
C ILE A 66 18.66 -3.06 6.35
N VAL A 67 17.34 -2.87 6.43
CA VAL A 67 16.55 -3.27 7.59
C VAL A 67 16.00 -4.67 7.37
N ASP A 68 16.10 -5.52 8.40
CA ASP A 68 15.70 -6.94 8.36
C ASP A 68 14.19 -7.17 8.21
N GLU A 69 13.36 -6.12 8.42
CA GLU A 69 11.91 -6.26 8.48
C GLU A 69 11.20 -5.66 7.27
N VAL A 70 10.25 -6.42 6.74
CA VAL A 70 9.29 -5.91 5.75
C VAL A 70 8.50 -4.75 6.36
N GLY A 71 8.45 -3.64 5.64
CA GLY A 71 7.83 -2.41 6.11
C GLY A 71 8.81 -1.40 6.68
N GLY A 72 10.03 -1.79 7.01
CA GLY A 72 11.13 -0.91 7.38
C GLY A 72 11.67 -0.13 6.16
N PHE A 73 12.56 0.82 6.43
CA PHE A 73 13.18 1.65 5.39
C PHE A 73 14.69 1.41 5.35
N ILE A 74 15.24 1.27 4.16
CA ILE A 74 16.69 1.27 3.95
C ILE A 74 17.28 2.65 4.22
N ASP A 75 18.59 2.73 4.36
CA ASP A 75 19.30 4.01 4.47
C ASP A 75 18.94 4.95 3.31
N GLY A 76 18.73 6.24 3.62
CA GLY A 76 18.27 7.22 2.65
C GLY A 76 19.27 7.48 1.52
N MET A 77 20.57 7.50 1.83
CA MET A 77 21.61 7.69 0.82
C MET A 77 21.78 6.45 -0.07
N LEU A 78 21.61 5.26 0.50
CA LEU A 78 21.54 4.03 -0.29
C LEU A 78 20.36 4.08 -1.26
N ASN A 79 19.19 4.50 -0.79
CA ASN A 79 18.02 4.61 -1.65
C ASN A 79 18.23 5.58 -2.80
N GLU A 80 18.84 6.74 -2.56
CA GLU A 80 19.18 7.72 -3.62
C GLU A 80 20.14 7.13 -4.65
N ARG A 81 21.17 6.41 -4.21
CA ARG A 81 22.14 5.74 -5.11
C ARG A 81 21.44 4.67 -5.96
N LEU A 82 20.55 3.88 -5.36
CA LEU A 82 19.77 2.87 -6.09
C LEU A 82 18.82 3.50 -7.11
N LEU A 83 18.16 4.61 -6.77
CA LEU A 83 17.29 5.34 -7.69
C LEU A 83 18.05 6.00 -8.83
N GLY A 84 19.33 6.36 -8.62
CA GLY A 84 20.23 6.87 -9.67
C GLY A 84 20.58 5.83 -10.74
N ILE A 85 20.31 4.55 -10.50
CA ILE A 85 20.54 3.48 -11.46
C ILE A 85 19.33 3.38 -12.39
N LEU A 86 19.52 3.73 -13.67
CA LEU A 86 18.46 3.84 -14.68
C LEU A 86 18.28 2.59 -15.55
N SER A 87 19.23 1.65 -15.49
CA SER A 87 19.18 0.37 -16.19
C SER A 87 19.82 -0.69 -15.31
N THR A 88 19.49 -1.96 -15.55
CA THR A 88 20.11 -3.10 -14.85
C THR A 88 21.62 -2.95 -14.77
N LYS A 89 22.16 -3.07 -13.57
CA LYS A 89 23.58 -3.14 -13.28
C LYS A 89 23.89 -4.51 -12.68
N GLU A 90 24.73 -5.23 -13.36
CA GLU A 90 25.19 -6.55 -12.95
C GLU A 90 26.56 -6.49 -12.28
N ASN A 91 26.79 -7.43 -11.37
CA ASN A 91 28.08 -7.61 -10.69
C ASN A 91 28.62 -6.34 -10.01
N VAL A 92 27.70 -5.54 -9.45
CA VAL A 92 28.05 -4.30 -8.75
C VAL A 92 28.77 -4.61 -7.44
N ASP A 93 29.89 -3.93 -7.21
CA ASP A 93 30.60 -3.96 -5.94
C ASP A 93 29.82 -3.14 -4.88
N LEU A 94 29.48 -3.75 -3.75
CA LEU A 94 28.67 -3.10 -2.73
C LEU A 94 29.35 -1.87 -2.10
N GLN A 95 30.67 -1.80 -2.11
CA GLN A 95 31.39 -0.58 -1.68
C GLN A 95 30.96 0.66 -2.47
N THR A 96 30.68 0.52 -3.76
CA THR A 96 30.24 1.65 -4.61
C THR A 96 28.87 2.20 -4.17
N LEU A 97 28.12 1.40 -3.44
CA LEU A 97 26.81 1.75 -2.86
C LEU A 97 26.92 2.29 -1.42
N GLY A 98 28.14 2.32 -0.86
CA GLY A 98 28.42 2.87 0.46
C GLY A 98 28.40 1.85 1.60
N PHE A 99 28.45 0.56 1.29
CA PHE A 99 28.64 -0.46 2.30
C PHE A 99 30.12 -0.52 2.73
N GLU A 100 30.37 -0.57 4.02
CA GLU A 100 31.72 -0.52 4.62
C GLU A 100 32.06 -1.75 5.48
N SER A 101 31.14 -2.71 5.53
CA SER A 101 31.32 -3.93 6.35
C SER A 101 32.55 -4.71 5.96
N ARG A 102 33.09 -5.48 6.91
CA ARG A 102 34.21 -6.38 6.64
C ARG A 102 33.80 -7.41 5.57
N ASP A 103 34.71 -7.71 4.69
CA ASP A 103 34.52 -8.66 3.58
C ASP A 103 33.49 -8.25 2.52
N ILE A 104 33.05 -6.98 2.51
CA ILE A 104 32.07 -6.47 1.54
C ILE A 104 32.51 -6.65 0.09
N GLU A 105 33.81 -6.68 -0.17
CA GLU A 105 34.42 -6.92 -1.48
C GLU A 105 34.09 -8.31 -2.06
N ALA A 106 33.78 -9.25 -1.17
CA ALA A 106 33.40 -10.60 -1.57
C ALA A 106 31.96 -10.68 -2.12
N TYR A 107 31.18 -9.60 -2.01
CA TYR A 107 29.78 -9.59 -2.44
C TYR A 107 29.64 -8.90 -3.81
N LYS A 108 28.75 -9.47 -4.61
CA LYS A 108 28.32 -8.91 -5.90
C LYS A 108 26.82 -8.73 -5.89
N ALA A 109 26.35 -7.66 -6.53
CA ALA A 109 24.92 -7.40 -6.65
C ALA A 109 24.46 -7.27 -8.09
N ILE A 110 23.18 -7.61 -8.31
CA ILE A 110 22.39 -7.15 -9.45
C ILE A 110 21.40 -6.11 -8.91
N ILE A 111 21.33 -4.98 -9.57
CA ILE A 111 20.42 -3.89 -9.24
C ILE A 111 19.57 -3.62 -10.45
N THR A 112 18.29 -3.90 -10.33
CA THR A 112 17.36 -3.74 -11.45
C THR A 112 16.30 -2.68 -11.09
N PRO A 113 16.19 -1.60 -11.86
CA PRO A 113 15.11 -0.63 -11.70
C PRO A 113 13.77 -1.27 -12.00
N ILE A 114 12.77 -1.04 -11.15
CA ILE A 114 11.40 -1.49 -11.37
C ILE A 114 10.65 -0.32 -12.00
N ASP A 115 10.61 -0.32 -13.33
CA ASP A 115 9.95 0.71 -14.13
C ASP A 115 8.79 0.09 -14.91
N ILE A 116 7.58 0.60 -14.74
CA ILE A 116 6.39 0.17 -15.48
C ILE A 116 5.70 1.40 -16.08
N ALA A 117 5.40 1.33 -17.36
CA ALA A 117 4.72 2.40 -18.10
C ALA A 117 5.40 3.79 -17.97
N GLY A 118 6.73 3.80 -17.84
CA GLY A 118 7.51 5.04 -17.71
C GLY A 118 7.56 5.60 -16.27
N GLU A 119 7.00 4.89 -15.31
CA GLU A 119 7.04 5.29 -13.91
C GLU A 119 7.99 4.37 -13.12
N ARG A 120 8.92 4.97 -12.37
CA ARG A 120 9.77 4.27 -11.41
C ARG A 120 8.97 3.90 -10.18
N LEU A 121 8.79 2.60 -9.93
CA LEU A 121 8.07 2.08 -8.78
C LEU A 121 9.01 1.72 -7.63
N GLY A 122 10.22 1.27 -7.95
CA GLY A 122 11.18 0.83 -6.94
C GLY A 122 12.44 0.22 -7.52
N THR A 123 13.09 -0.60 -6.72
CA THR A 123 14.33 -1.31 -7.09
C THR A 123 14.26 -2.76 -6.62
N LEU A 124 14.60 -3.69 -7.50
CA LEU A 124 14.94 -5.06 -7.15
C LEU A 124 16.43 -5.12 -6.88
N PHE A 125 16.80 -5.45 -5.63
CA PHE A 125 18.18 -5.54 -5.16
C PHE A 125 18.49 -7.00 -4.82
N ILE A 126 19.45 -7.59 -5.55
CA ILE A 126 19.83 -8.99 -5.43
C ILE A 126 21.33 -9.01 -5.13
N TYR A 127 21.75 -9.77 -4.11
CA TYR A 127 23.17 -9.88 -3.79
C TYR A 127 23.54 -11.26 -3.27
N LYS A 128 24.77 -11.66 -3.55
CA LYS A 128 25.37 -12.89 -3.04
C LYS A 128 26.87 -12.72 -2.77
N ARG A 129 27.41 -13.61 -1.94
CA ARG A 129 28.86 -13.72 -1.71
C ARG A 129 29.46 -14.67 -2.74
N GLY A 130 30.65 -14.35 -3.23
CA GLY A 130 31.47 -15.25 -4.04
C GLY A 130 31.40 -14.97 -5.54
N THR A 131 30.80 -15.89 -6.30
CA THR A 131 30.84 -15.86 -7.77
C THR A 131 30.02 -14.73 -8.39
N ALA A 132 30.52 -14.20 -9.51
CA ALA A 132 29.79 -13.26 -10.34
C ALA A 132 28.49 -13.91 -10.90
N TYR A 133 27.51 -13.07 -11.20
CA TYR A 133 26.29 -13.45 -11.91
C TYR A 133 26.59 -13.69 -13.38
N ASP A 134 25.99 -14.71 -13.94
CA ASP A 134 26.06 -15.02 -15.36
C ASP A 134 24.88 -14.40 -16.14
N ILE A 135 24.87 -14.60 -17.45
CA ILE A 135 23.84 -14.03 -18.33
C ILE A 135 22.45 -14.62 -18.03
N ASP A 136 22.34 -15.88 -17.62
CA ASP A 136 21.07 -16.51 -17.27
C ASP A 136 20.51 -15.88 -15.96
N ASP A 137 21.38 -15.58 -14.99
CA ASP A 137 21.02 -14.89 -13.74
C ASP A 137 20.49 -13.48 -14.04
N ILE A 138 21.14 -12.74 -14.96
CA ILE A 138 20.72 -11.40 -15.35
C ILE A 138 19.34 -11.43 -16.02
N ILE A 139 19.14 -12.34 -16.99
CA ILE A 139 17.85 -12.52 -17.66
C ILE A 139 16.74 -12.83 -16.67
N LEU A 140 17.00 -13.73 -15.71
CA LEU A 140 16.02 -14.11 -14.69
C LEU A 140 15.71 -12.96 -13.73
N SER A 141 16.71 -12.13 -13.41
CA SER A 141 16.54 -10.94 -12.57
C SER A 141 15.65 -9.90 -13.27
N GLU A 142 15.89 -9.61 -14.53
CA GLU A 142 15.07 -8.68 -15.32
C GLU A 142 13.64 -9.19 -15.51
N TYR A 143 13.50 -10.49 -15.74
CA TYR A 143 12.19 -11.11 -15.82
C TYR A 143 11.45 -11.07 -14.47
N GLY A 144 12.15 -11.38 -13.38
CA GLY A 144 11.62 -11.25 -12.01
C GLY A 144 11.21 -9.82 -11.69
N THR A 145 11.99 -8.84 -12.13
CA THR A 145 11.66 -7.41 -11.98
C THR A 145 10.35 -7.03 -12.67
N THR A 146 10.09 -7.58 -13.85
CA THR A 146 8.81 -7.37 -14.56
C THR A 146 7.64 -7.90 -13.73
N VAL A 147 7.78 -9.10 -13.14
CA VAL A 147 6.74 -9.71 -12.29
C VAL A 147 6.50 -8.86 -11.03
N VAL A 148 7.57 -8.42 -10.36
CA VAL A 148 7.48 -7.52 -9.22
C VAL A 148 6.79 -6.20 -9.59
N GLY A 149 7.16 -5.61 -10.73
CA GLY A 149 6.57 -4.36 -11.20
C GLY A 149 5.07 -4.47 -11.48
N LEU A 150 4.64 -5.56 -12.10
CA LEU A 150 3.21 -5.84 -12.31
C LEU A 150 2.45 -5.97 -11.00
N GLU A 151 3.02 -6.65 -10.00
CA GLU A 151 2.38 -6.78 -8.69
C GLU A 151 2.35 -5.45 -7.92
N MET A 152 3.41 -4.64 -7.99
CA MET A 152 3.41 -3.29 -7.42
C MET A 152 2.32 -2.43 -8.05
N MET A 153 2.19 -2.46 -9.37
CA MET A 153 1.17 -1.69 -10.10
C MET A 153 -0.24 -2.17 -9.75
N ARG A 154 -0.42 -3.48 -9.61
CA ARG A 154 -1.69 -4.06 -9.16
C ARG A 154 -2.06 -3.57 -7.76
N SER A 155 -1.13 -3.61 -6.81
CA SER A 155 -1.35 -3.15 -5.43
C SER A 155 -1.75 -1.67 -5.38
N VAL A 156 -1.07 -0.80 -6.13
CA VAL A 156 -1.41 0.63 -6.23
C VAL A 156 -2.80 0.82 -6.83
N ASN A 157 -3.13 0.08 -7.89
CA ASN A 157 -4.45 0.17 -8.51
C ASN A 157 -5.58 -0.31 -7.59
N GLU A 158 -5.35 -1.37 -6.81
CA GLU A 158 -6.31 -1.87 -5.82
C GLU A 158 -6.55 -0.83 -4.71
N GLU A 159 -5.48 -0.20 -4.19
CA GLU A 159 -5.59 0.87 -3.19
C GLU A 159 -6.36 2.07 -3.73
N ASN A 160 -6.04 2.55 -4.93
CA ASN A 160 -6.74 3.66 -5.58
C ASN A 160 -8.22 3.33 -5.87
N ALA A 161 -8.50 2.09 -6.27
CA ALA A 161 -9.87 1.64 -6.51
C ALA A 161 -10.68 1.57 -5.23
N GLU A 162 -10.07 1.13 -4.12
CA GLU A 162 -10.71 1.11 -2.81
C GLU A 162 -10.98 2.52 -2.28
N GLU A 163 -10.02 3.42 -2.39
CA GLU A 163 -10.19 4.83 -2.03
C GLU A 163 -11.29 5.50 -2.85
N SER A 164 -11.27 5.32 -4.17
CA SER A 164 -12.31 5.83 -5.06
C SER A 164 -13.70 5.28 -4.70
N ARG A 165 -13.78 4.01 -4.30
CA ARG A 165 -15.03 3.39 -3.86
C ARG A 165 -15.53 3.99 -2.54
N LYS A 166 -14.63 4.25 -1.57
CA LYS A 166 -14.97 4.92 -0.31
C LYS A 166 -15.54 6.31 -0.57
N ILE A 167 -14.88 7.09 -1.43
CA ILE A 167 -15.34 8.42 -1.86
C ILE A 167 -16.72 8.34 -2.49
N GLN A 168 -16.92 7.43 -3.44
CA GLN A 168 -18.19 7.28 -4.16
C GLN A 168 -19.35 6.91 -3.24
N VAL A 169 -19.13 6.04 -2.27
CA VAL A 169 -20.13 5.63 -1.27
C VAL A 169 -20.60 6.84 -0.46
N VAL A 170 -19.68 7.65 0.05
CA VAL A 170 -20.02 8.84 0.83
C VAL A 170 -20.77 9.87 -0.01
N LYS A 171 -20.27 10.20 -1.21
CA LYS A 171 -20.94 11.14 -2.12
C LYS A 171 -22.35 10.68 -2.48
N SER A 172 -22.52 9.39 -2.75
CA SER A 172 -23.85 8.83 -3.03
C SER A 172 -24.78 8.94 -1.83
N ALA A 173 -24.30 8.62 -0.62
CA ALA A 173 -25.08 8.76 0.60
C ALA A 173 -25.54 10.21 0.83
N VAL A 174 -24.61 11.16 0.71
CA VAL A 174 -24.89 12.60 0.84
C VAL A 174 -25.92 13.05 -0.18
N SER A 175 -25.82 12.61 -1.42
CA SER A 175 -26.76 13.02 -2.51
C SER A 175 -28.21 12.55 -2.29
N THR A 176 -28.45 11.56 -1.43
CA THR A 176 -29.79 11.09 -1.08
C THR A 176 -30.47 11.91 0.03
N LEU A 177 -29.73 12.80 0.68
CA LEU A 177 -30.24 13.61 1.77
C LEU A 177 -31.05 14.80 1.24
N SER A 178 -32.17 15.10 1.91
CA SER A 178 -32.82 16.40 1.79
C SER A 178 -31.97 17.48 2.46
N PHE A 179 -32.27 18.75 2.22
CA PHE A 179 -31.58 19.87 2.82
C PHE A 179 -31.54 19.78 4.35
N SER A 180 -32.67 19.53 4.98
CA SER A 180 -32.76 19.41 6.45
C SER A 180 -32.03 18.18 7.00
N GLU A 181 -32.00 17.05 6.24
CA GLU A 181 -31.23 15.86 6.62
C GLU A 181 -29.71 16.13 6.51
N LEU A 182 -29.28 16.84 5.47
CA LEU A 182 -27.86 17.22 5.33
C LEU A 182 -27.41 18.14 6.46
N GLU A 183 -28.23 19.12 6.80
CA GLU A 183 -27.98 20.03 7.93
C GLU A 183 -27.89 19.23 9.25
N ALA A 184 -28.80 18.28 9.46
CA ALA A 184 -28.76 17.36 10.59
C ALA A 184 -27.44 16.57 10.67
N ILE A 185 -27.00 16.00 9.55
CA ILE A 185 -25.74 15.24 9.46
C ILE A 185 -24.55 16.12 9.77
N ILE A 186 -24.50 17.33 9.23
CA ILE A 186 -23.42 18.29 9.52
C ILE A 186 -23.30 18.52 11.02
N HIS A 187 -24.41 18.81 11.70
CA HIS A 187 -24.41 19.04 13.16
C HIS A 187 -24.09 17.81 13.98
N ILE A 188 -24.55 16.62 13.53
CA ILE A 188 -24.19 15.34 14.17
C ILE A 188 -22.68 15.13 14.16
N PHE A 189 -22.05 15.30 12.99
CA PHE A 189 -20.61 15.08 12.86
C PHE A 189 -19.77 16.17 13.53
N ASP A 190 -20.26 17.41 13.62
CA ASP A 190 -19.61 18.47 14.40
C ASP A 190 -19.62 18.16 15.90
N GLU A 191 -20.74 17.65 16.42
CA GLU A 191 -20.85 17.28 17.84
C GLU A 191 -20.08 15.99 18.15
N LEU A 192 -20.04 15.04 17.18
CA LEU A 192 -19.29 13.79 17.33
C LEU A 192 -17.78 14.05 17.46
N GLY A 193 -17.22 14.92 16.60
CA GLY A 193 -15.81 15.37 16.64
C GLY A 193 -14.75 14.28 16.59
N LYS A 194 -15.16 13.01 16.52
CA LYS A 194 -14.34 11.78 16.55
C LYS A 194 -14.95 10.71 15.66
N ASN A 195 -14.24 9.60 15.51
CA ASN A 195 -14.73 8.47 14.71
C ASN A 195 -15.88 7.70 15.39
N GLU A 196 -16.12 7.91 16.67
CA GLU A 196 -17.24 7.28 17.38
C GLU A 196 -17.67 8.08 18.61
N GLY A 197 -18.92 7.94 19.02
CA GLY A 197 -19.46 8.59 20.22
C GLY A 197 -20.95 8.37 20.42
N VAL A 198 -21.46 8.89 21.54
CA VAL A 198 -22.90 8.84 21.88
C VAL A 198 -23.50 10.22 21.73
N LEU A 199 -24.58 10.32 20.95
CA LEU A 199 -25.29 11.56 20.68
C LEU A 199 -26.76 11.45 21.12
N VAL A 200 -27.29 12.57 21.60
CA VAL A 200 -28.73 12.67 21.95
C VAL A 200 -29.45 13.39 20.81
N ALA A 201 -30.14 12.63 19.96
CA ALA A 201 -30.80 13.14 18.76
C ALA A 201 -31.81 14.28 19.05
N SER A 202 -32.56 14.22 20.18
CA SER A 202 -33.47 15.29 20.55
C SER A 202 -32.75 16.60 20.85
N ARG A 203 -31.60 16.57 21.52
CA ARG A 203 -30.79 17.76 21.79
C ARG A 203 -30.29 18.46 20.54
N ILE A 204 -29.87 17.65 19.53
CA ILE A 204 -29.45 18.19 18.22
C ILE A 204 -30.66 18.78 17.50
N ALA A 205 -31.79 18.04 17.49
CA ALA A 205 -33.04 18.48 16.87
C ALA A 205 -33.51 19.85 17.41
N ASP A 206 -33.53 19.98 18.73
CA ASP A 206 -33.93 21.23 19.41
C ASP A 206 -32.98 22.41 19.08
N ARG A 207 -31.66 22.13 18.97
CA ARG A 207 -30.67 23.17 18.68
C ARG A 207 -30.76 23.68 17.23
N VAL A 208 -31.06 22.80 16.29
CA VAL A 208 -31.06 23.10 14.87
C VAL A 208 -32.46 23.49 14.37
N GLY A 209 -33.49 23.30 15.18
CA GLY A 209 -34.87 23.60 14.80
C GLY A 209 -35.49 22.59 13.82
N ILE A 210 -35.02 21.34 13.86
CA ILE A 210 -35.54 20.23 13.06
C ILE A 210 -36.21 19.17 13.94
N THR A 211 -36.92 18.24 13.33
CA THR A 211 -37.56 17.16 14.10
C THR A 211 -36.59 15.99 14.33
N ARG A 212 -36.79 15.26 15.43
CA ARG A 212 -36.03 14.04 15.72
C ARG A 212 -36.12 13.01 14.58
N SER A 213 -37.27 12.96 13.88
CA SER A 213 -37.48 12.04 12.73
C SER A 213 -36.51 12.34 11.58
N VAL A 214 -36.21 13.61 11.30
CA VAL A 214 -35.23 14.00 10.27
C VAL A 214 -33.86 13.45 10.61
N ILE A 215 -33.42 13.58 11.87
CA ILE A 215 -32.13 13.03 12.32
C ILE A 215 -32.11 11.51 12.19
N VAL A 216 -33.15 10.82 12.64
CA VAL A 216 -33.22 9.35 12.56
C VAL A 216 -33.22 8.87 11.10
N ASN A 217 -33.92 9.56 10.20
CA ASN A 217 -33.93 9.22 8.78
C ASN A 217 -32.56 9.44 8.12
N ALA A 218 -31.91 10.55 8.42
CA ALA A 218 -30.55 10.85 7.95
C ALA A 218 -29.56 9.77 8.40
N LEU A 219 -29.57 9.41 9.68
CA LEU A 219 -28.72 8.34 10.21
C LEU A 219 -29.00 6.99 9.54
N ARG A 220 -30.27 6.62 9.34
CA ARG A 220 -30.63 5.37 8.62
C ARG A 220 -30.10 5.34 7.18
N LYS A 221 -30.16 6.45 6.45
CA LYS A 221 -29.60 6.54 5.10
C LYS A 221 -28.10 6.29 5.08
N PHE A 222 -27.38 6.89 6.04
CA PHE A 222 -25.93 6.72 6.19
C PHE A 222 -25.55 5.30 6.65
N GLU A 223 -26.34 4.71 7.52
CA GLU A 223 -26.16 3.33 7.96
C GLU A 223 -26.42 2.34 6.81
N SER A 224 -27.52 2.54 6.06
CA SER A 224 -27.84 1.73 4.88
C SER A 224 -26.77 1.84 3.77
N ALA A 225 -26.12 2.97 3.65
CA ALA A 225 -25.01 3.17 2.73
C ALA A 225 -23.66 2.63 3.26
N GLY A 226 -23.59 2.14 4.49
CA GLY A 226 -22.37 1.65 5.11
C GLY A 226 -21.36 2.76 5.46
N VAL A 227 -21.81 4.01 5.60
CA VAL A 227 -20.97 5.14 6.02
C VAL A 227 -20.76 5.13 7.53
N ILE A 228 -21.78 4.77 8.28
CA ILE A 228 -21.77 4.67 9.75
C ILE A 228 -22.41 3.36 10.21
N GLU A 229 -22.16 3.01 11.46
CA GLU A 229 -22.93 2.06 12.26
C GLU A 229 -23.62 2.86 13.37
N SER A 230 -24.92 2.60 13.61
CA SER A 230 -25.65 3.25 14.68
C SER A 230 -26.34 2.24 15.61
N ARG A 231 -26.31 2.51 16.91
CA ARG A 231 -26.98 1.67 17.93
C ARG A 231 -27.71 2.55 18.95
N SER A 232 -28.99 2.26 19.14
CA SER A 232 -29.75 2.94 20.19
C SER A 232 -29.31 2.48 21.58
N SER A 233 -28.96 3.44 22.45
CA SER A 233 -28.61 3.20 23.85
C SER A 233 -29.74 3.64 24.80
N GLY A 234 -30.98 3.59 24.35
CA GLY A 234 -32.17 3.97 25.13
C GLY A 234 -32.13 5.44 25.54
N MET A 235 -32.30 5.70 26.83
CA MET A 235 -32.27 7.08 27.38
C MET A 235 -30.90 7.76 27.28
N LYS A 236 -29.82 7.02 27.08
CA LYS A 236 -28.46 7.55 26.93
C LYS A 236 -28.17 8.15 25.55
N GLY A 237 -29.03 7.91 24.56
CA GLY A 237 -28.88 8.44 23.21
C GLY A 237 -28.60 7.35 22.16
N THR A 238 -27.98 7.75 21.06
CA THR A 238 -27.58 6.88 19.96
C THR A 238 -26.06 6.85 19.88
N TYR A 239 -25.47 5.67 19.98
CA TYR A 239 -24.05 5.45 19.68
C TYR A 239 -23.88 5.42 18.17
N ILE A 240 -22.88 6.15 17.68
CA ILE A 240 -22.51 6.23 16.27
C ILE A 240 -21.03 5.87 16.15
N LYS A 241 -20.71 5.03 15.18
CA LYS A 241 -19.35 4.69 14.76
C LYS A 241 -19.21 4.98 13.27
N VAL A 242 -18.20 5.74 12.91
CA VAL A 242 -17.87 6.04 11.51
C VAL A 242 -17.14 4.84 10.90
N LEU A 243 -17.64 4.32 9.79
CA LEU A 243 -17.06 3.21 9.04
C LEU A 243 -16.27 3.73 7.84
N ASN A 244 -16.63 4.90 7.32
CA ASN A 244 -15.98 5.54 6.18
C ASN A 244 -15.62 6.98 6.55
N ASP A 245 -14.34 7.18 6.84
CA ASP A 245 -13.77 8.44 7.35
C ASP A 245 -13.76 9.58 6.33
N TYR A 246 -13.87 9.28 5.03
CA TYR A 246 -14.00 10.29 3.97
C TYR A 246 -15.21 11.23 4.18
N ILE A 247 -16.19 10.82 4.99
CA ILE A 247 -17.35 11.67 5.34
C ILE A 247 -16.93 13.01 5.94
N PHE A 248 -15.88 13.05 6.75
CA PHE A 248 -15.41 14.30 7.37
C PHE A 248 -14.92 15.30 6.33
N GLU A 249 -14.19 14.83 5.32
CA GLU A 249 -13.70 15.65 4.22
C GLU A 249 -14.85 16.16 3.36
N GLU A 250 -15.79 15.28 3.00
CA GLU A 250 -16.94 15.65 2.18
C GLU A 250 -17.82 16.70 2.86
N LEU A 251 -18.13 16.55 4.15
CA LEU A 251 -18.88 17.53 4.91
C LEU A 251 -18.14 18.87 5.05
N ALA A 252 -16.82 18.84 5.21
CA ALA A 252 -16.00 20.06 5.24
C ALA A 252 -16.05 20.79 3.88
N ASN A 253 -16.04 20.07 2.77
CA ASN A 253 -16.15 20.63 1.44
C ASN A 253 -17.52 21.28 1.20
N ILE A 254 -18.60 20.63 1.64
CA ILE A 254 -19.96 21.16 1.54
C ILE A 254 -20.11 22.46 2.35
N LYS A 255 -19.58 22.49 3.58
CA LYS A 255 -19.61 23.71 4.41
C LYS A 255 -18.89 24.88 3.74
N LYS A 256 -17.70 24.65 3.16
CA LYS A 256 -16.94 25.67 2.44
C LYS A 256 -17.71 26.23 1.23
N GLN A 257 -18.47 25.40 0.52
CA GLN A 257 -19.29 25.80 -0.62
C GLN A 257 -20.51 26.62 -0.18
N SER A 258 -21.13 26.28 0.96
CA SER A 258 -22.27 27.00 1.54
C SER A 258 -21.91 28.39 2.08
N THR A 259 -20.66 28.59 2.53
CA THR A 259 -20.18 29.88 3.06
C THR A 259 -19.78 30.88 1.95
N ARG A 260 -19.66 30.43 0.70
CA ARG A 260 -19.27 31.25 -0.45
C ARG A 260 -20.48 31.81 -1.26
N LYS A 261 -21.69 31.45 -0.89
CA LYS A 261 -22.93 31.98 -1.43
C LYS A 261 -23.56 32.96 -0.44
#